data_62b04dc522d51f1c6941a4cd9ad5bab2
#
_entry.id   62b04dc522d51f1c6941a4cd9ad5bab2
#
_cell.length_a   1.000
_cell.length_b   1.000
_cell.length_c   1.000
_cell.angle_alpha   90.00
_cell.angle_beta   90.00
_cell.angle_gamma   90.00
#
_symmetry.space_group_name_H-M   'P 1'
#
loop_
_entity.id
_entity.type
_entity.pdbx_description
1 polymer ?
#
loop_
_entity_poly.entity_id
_entity_poly.type
_entity_poly.pdbx_seq_one_letter_code
_entity_poly.pdbx_strand_id
1 'polypeptide(L)'
;MDTFSGPFSLVFDGKDEVHAMELLAPAGGKEQLEYAIRFGADAVYLACERFGMRKRASNFKVEDLPWVSAYAHERGAAVHVACNTVMHEGDLKELPAYFEVVQKSGVDALIISDMGAFALAKRYAPEVDLHVSTQASVSNSAAALAWHELGARRVVCAREMSLTDIAAMHADLPDSLELEVFAHGSMCMSYSGRCIISDFLNGRPANGGHCTQPCRWEWKLEEPSRPGETFTLEEDERATYLFSSRDLNMLEHLGELEAAGVDSIKLEGRGRGAFYAATVTGAYRRVLDGEDPAAVASELETVSHHPYGTGFFFGPAHQAPYLRQSQSEWMWVAEVLECEQVDEAGEAVALSADEPGSDAAGAAVYADRGGTDATARPASEKAVHAAAYQVTFRARNRFDCASELEVLSPGCASEPLHVRDLRWVPLQTSGGEGACADAEVAAPVSVDAVTRQMETYRMICDRPLRPYDIVRARRKPSEMPPE
;
A
#
# COMPACT_ATOMS: atom_id res chain seq x y z
N MET A 1 38.57 0.31 -20.88
CA MET A 1 39.21 0.93 -19.71
C MET A 1 39.07 2.42 -19.89
N ASP A 2 38.08 3.01 -19.30
CA ASP A 2 38.05 4.44 -18.97
C ASP A 2 36.97 4.64 -17.93
N THR A 3 37.45 4.96 -16.76
CA THR A 3 36.70 5.19 -15.52
C THR A 3 36.07 6.58 -15.57
N PHE A 4 34.75 6.66 -15.68
CA PHE A 4 34.02 7.88 -15.37
C PHE A 4 33.70 7.91 -13.86
N SER A 5 34.56 8.55 -13.12
CA SER A 5 34.30 8.97 -11.74
C SER A 5 34.36 10.48 -11.68
N GLY A 6 33.20 11.13 -11.64
CA GLY A 6 33.07 12.54 -11.30
C GLY A 6 31.78 12.77 -10.52
N PRO A 7 31.84 13.47 -9.37
CA PRO A 7 30.63 13.77 -8.61
C PRO A 7 29.82 14.84 -9.35
N PHE A 8 28.57 14.53 -9.67
CA PHE A 8 27.60 15.52 -10.10
C PHE A 8 27.26 16.41 -8.92
N SER A 9 27.79 17.63 -8.90
CA SER A 9 27.37 18.67 -7.98
C SER A 9 26.23 19.44 -8.67
N LEU A 10 25.00 19.16 -8.31
CA LEU A 10 23.85 19.97 -8.70
C LEU A 10 23.85 21.23 -7.82
N VAL A 11 24.03 22.39 -8.45
CA VAL A 11 23.90 23.71 -7.83
C VAL A 11 22.40 24.01 -7.76
N PHE A 12 21.85 24.07 -6.54
CA PHE A 12 20.49 24.50 -6.29
C PHE A 12 20.40 26.01 -6.44
N ASP A 13 19.62 26.46 -7.40
CA ASP A 13 19.15 27.87 -7.49
C ASP A 13 17.79 27.92 -6.80
N GLY A 14 17.71 28.70 -5.69
CA GLY A 14 16.55 28.72 -4.81
C GLY A 14 15.31 29.27 -5.50
N LYS A 15 14.30 28.46 -5.64
CA LYS A 15 12.90 28.89 -5.77
C LYS A 15 12.07 28.17 -4.71
N ASP A 16 11.56 28.98 -3.81
CA ASP A 16 10.75 28.61 -2.65
C ASP A 16 9.36 28.18 -3.08
N GLU A 17 9.06 26.97 -2.84
CA GLU A 17 7.93 26.25 -2.28
C GLU A 17 8.23 24.78 -2.53
N VAL A 18 8.70 24.09 -1.49
CA VAL A 18 8.91 22.63 -1.55
C VAL A 18 7.52 22.02 -1.70
N HIS A 19 7.11 21.71 -2.93
CA HIS A 19 5.97 20.81 -3.16
C HIS A 19 6.37 19.45 -2.58
N ALA A 20 5.81 19.12 -1.43
CA ALA A 20 6.02 17.81 -0.83
C ALA A 20 5.55 16.75 -1.82
N MET A 21 6.43 15.81 -2.18
CA MET A 21 6.14 14.70 -3.10
C MET A 21 4.94 13.89 -2.59
N GLU A 22 3.89 13.74 -3.42
CA GLU A 22 2.67 13.00 -3.08
C GLU A 22 2.93 11.52 -2.85
N LEU A 23 2.41 10.96 -1.77
CA LEU A 23 2.41 9.53 -1.48
C LEU A 23 1.09 8.89 -1.92
N LEU A 24 1.11 8.21 -3.07
CA LEU A 24 -0.05 7.55 -3.66
C LEU A 24 -0.08 6.05 -3.29
N ALA A 25 -1.00 5.68 -2.40
CA ALA A 25 -1.10 4.32 -1.85
C ALA A 25 -2.17 3.45 -2.55
N PRO A 26 -1.99 2.10 -2.57
CA PRO A 26 -2.95 1.20 -3.18
C PRO A 26 -4.18 0.96 -2.30
N ALA A 27 -5.37 0.97 -2.90
CA ALA A 27 -6.61 0.57 -2.27
C ALA A 27 -7.35 -0.48 -3.13
N GLY A 28 -7.12 -1.76 -2.85
CA GLY A 28 -7.76 -2.88 -3.55
C GLY A 28 -9.15 -3.22 -3.02
N GLY A 29 -9.58 -2.61 -1.90
CA GLY A 29 -10.88 -2.75 -1.26
C GLY A 29 -10.99 -1.80 -0.08
N LYS A 30 -12.15 -1.82 0.60
CA LYS A 30 -12.49 -0.87 1.66
C LYS A 30 -11.47 -0.88 2.81
N GLU A 31 -11.11 -2.03 3.32
CA GLU A 31 -10.16 -2.15 4.42
C GLU A 31 -8.78 -1.56 4.06
N GLN A 32 -8.27 -1.85 2.86
CA GLN A 32 -7.01 -1.28 2.40
C GLN A 32 -7.07 0.24 2.25
N LEU A 33 -8.20 0.77 1.75
CA LEU A 33 -8.45 2.21 1.67
C LEU A 33 -8.33 2.87 3.06
N GLU A 34 -9.02 2.31 4.05
CA GLU A 34 -9.05 2.82 5.40
C GLU A 34 -7.65 2.83 6.04
N TYR A 35 -6.91 1.74 5.91
CA TYR A 35 -5.56 1.63 6.45
C TYR A 35 -4.54 2.48 5.69
N ALA A 36 -4.58 2.53 4.36
CA ALA A 36 -3.68 3.36 3.58
C ALA A 36 -3.78 4.85 3.96
N ILE A 37 -5.00 5.38 4.06
CA ILE A 37 -5.23 6.79 4.44
C ILE A 37 -4.75 7.04 5.87
N ARG A 38 -5.09 6.17 6.82
CA ARG A 38 -4.69 6.34 8.22
C ARG A 38 -3.18 6.23 8.43
N PHE A 39 -2.49 5.46 7.60
CA PHE A 39 -1.04 5.33 7.63
C PHE A 39 -0.32 6.41 6.79
N GLY A 40 -1.03 7.45 6.36
CA GLY A 40 -0.44 8.69 5.86
C GLY A 40 -0.36 8.81 4.35
N ALA A 41 -1.20 8.12 3.59
CA ALA A 41 -1.34 8.37 2.16
C ALA A 41 -1.92 9.77 1.90
N ASP A 42 -1.31 10.53 0.99
CA ASP A 42 -1.85 11.78 0.48
C ASP A 42 -2.94 11.54 -0.56
N ALA A 43 -2.82 10.45 -1.29
CA ALA A 43 -3.82 9.99 -2.24
C ALA A 43 -3.91 8.46 -2.25
N VAL A 44 -5.05 7.93 -2.64
CA VAL A 44 -5.27 6.50 -2.83
C VAL A 44 -5.69 6.20 -4.26
N TYR A 45 -5.13 5.13 -4.86
CA TYR A 45 -5.62 4.68 -6.15
C TYR A 45 -6.33 3.34 -6.05
N LEU A 46 -7.46 3.27 -6.68
CA LEU A 46 -8.35 2.12 -6.69
C LEU A 46 -8.84 1.80 -8.09
N ALA A 47 -9.63 0.76 -8.25
CA ALA A 47 -10.37 0.50 -9.48
C ALA A 47 -11.76 -0.03 -9.14
N CYS A 48 -12.69 0.20 -10.05
CA CYS A 48 -13.96 -0.47 -10.02
C CYS A 48 -13.86 -1.90 -10.63
N GLU A 49 -14.91 -2.68 -10.48
CA GLU A 49 -15.02 -4.05 -11.02
C GLU A 49 -14.76 -4.10 -12.54
N ARG A 50 -15.03 -2.99 -13.24
CA ARG A 50 -14.81 -2.83 -14.69
C ARG A 50 -13.69 -1.82 -14.98
N PHE A 51 -13.07 -1.98 -16.14
CA PHE A 51 -12.07 -1.10 -16.74
C PHE A 51 -10.73 -0.97 -15.97
N GLY A 52 -10.60 -1.57 -14.78
CA GLY A 52 -9.37 -1.55 -13.99
C GLY A 52 -8.54 -2.81 -14.14
N MET A 53 -7.20 -2.65 -14.13
CA MET A 53 -6.27 -3.77 -13.98
C MET A 53 -6.42 -4.42 -12.58
N ARG A 54 -5.92 -5.66 -12.38
CA ARG A 54 -5.99 -6.37 -11.08
C ARG A 54 -7.40 -6.85 -10.69
N LYS A 55 -8.10 -7.55 -11.58
CA LYS A 55 -9.44 -8.12 -11.31
C LYS A 55 -9.52 -9.12 -10.16
N ARG A 56 -8.36 -9.58 -9.62
CA ARG A 56 -8.30 -10.41 -8.39
C ARG A 56 -8.40 -9.61 -7.10
N ALA A 57 -8.15 -8.30 -7.12
CA ALA A 57 -8.45 -7.44 -5.99
C ALA A 57 -9.96 -7.41 -5.74
N SER A 58 -10.39 -7.08 -4.53
CA SER A 58 -11.81 -6.97 -4.20
C SER A 58 -12.51 -5.93 -5.05
N ASN A 59 -11.77 -4.86 -5.45
CA ASN A 59 -12.24 -3.72 -6.20
C ASN A 59 -13.50 -3.09 -5.57
N PHE A 60 -13.94 -1.98 -6.14
CA PHE A 60 -15.13 -1.24 -5.70
C PHE A 60 -16.22 -1.34 -6.77
N LYS A 61 -17.46 -1.26 -6.36
CA LYS A 61 -18.53 -0.96 -7.29
C LYS A 61 -18.48 0.53 -7.63
N VAL A 62 -18.93 0.89 -8.81
CA VAL A 62 -18.97 2.31 -9.20
C VAL A 62 -19.89 3.13 -8.29
N GLU A 63 -20.91 2.49 -7.72
CA GLU A 63 -21.84 3.08 -6.75
C GLU A 63 -21.21 3.37 -5.38
N ASP A 64 -20.07 2.74 -5.07
CA ASP A 64 -19.32 2.98 -3.82
C ASP A 64 -18.48 4.26 -3.88
N LEU A 65 -18.18 4.79 -5.08
CA LEU A 65 -17.27 5.93 -5.26
C LEU A 65 -17.67 7.18 -4.46
N PRO A 66 -18.96 7.58 -4.36
CA PRO A 66 -19.32 8.74 -3.53
C PRO A 66 -18.93 8.57 -2.06
N TRP A 67 -19.11 7.36 -1.50
CA TRP A 67 -18.68 7.07 -0.14
C TRP A 67 -17.15 7.07 -0.04
N VAL A 68 -16.45 6.49 -1.01
CA VAL A 68 -14.98 6.44 -1.04
C VAL A 68 -14.40 7.86 -1.05
N SER A 69 -14.90 8.73 -1.93
CA SER A 69 -14.42 10.12 -2.03
C SER A 69 -14.70 10.90 -0.75
N ALA A 70 -15.93 10.80 -0.20
CA ALA A 70 -16.27 11.45 1.05
C ALA A 70 -15.36 11.01 2.22
N TYR A 71 -15.15 9.68 2.35
CA TYR A 71 -14.29 9.12 3.40
C TYR A 71 -12.83 9.59 3.29
N ALA A 72 -12.29 9.65 2.06
CA ALA A 72 -10.93 10.08 1.80
C ALA A 72 -10.77 11.60 2.04
N HIS A 73 -11.66 12.41 1.48
CA HIS A 73 -11.62 13.87 1.60
C HIS A 73 -11.79 14.36 3.05
N GLU A 74 -12.66 13.72 3.84
CA GLU A 74 -12.78 14.02 5.28
C GLU A 74 -11.44 13.82 6.04
N ARG A 75 -10.50 13.09 5.45
CA ARG A 75 -9.17 12.79 6.04
C ARG A 75 -8.02 13.43 5.25
N GLY A 76 -8.34 14.32 4.32
CA GLY A 76 -7.35 15.08 3.53
C GLY A 76 -6.64 14.26 2.44
N ALA A 77 -7.19 13.12 2.02
CA ALA A 77 -6.62 12.29 0.97
C ALA A 77 -7.43 12.38 -0.33
N ALA A 78 -6.73 12.41 -1.48
CA ALA A 78 -7.35 12.37 -2.81
C ALA A 78 -7.66 10.93 -3.26
N VAL A 79 -8.55 10.79 -4.25
CA VAL A 79 -8.99 9.51 -4.82
C VAL A 79 -8.74 9.44 -6.32
N HIS A 80 -7.89 8.52 -6.75
CA HIS A 80 -7.58 8.29 -8.16
C HIS A 80 -8.17 6.97 -8.62
N VAL A 81 -9.03 6.98 -9.65
CA VAL A 81 -9.68 5.77 -10.16
C VAL A 81 -8.99 5.26 -11.43
N ALA A 82 -8.49 4.02 -11.37
CA ALA A 82 -7.84 3.37 -12.50
C ALA A 82 -8.87 2.83 -13.50
N CYS A 83 -8.83 3.36 -14.71
CA CYS A 83 -9.57 2.93 -15.90
C CYS A 83 -8.56 2.62 -17.01
N ASN A 84 -7.67 1.63 -16.77
CA ASN A 84 -6.41 1.46 -17.48
C ASN A 84 -6.21 0.08 -18.12
N THR A 85 -7.30 -0.65 -18.37
CA THR A 85 -7.26 -1.84 -19.24
C THR A 85 -7.14 -1.43 -20.71
N VAL A 86 -6.68 -2.33 -21.56
CA VAL A 86 -6.81 -2.16 -23.02
C VAL A 86 -8.28 -2.22 -23.37
N MET A 87 -8.80 -1.19 -24.04
CA MET A 87 -10.21 -1.06 -24.39
C MET A 87 -10.49 -1.70 -25.75
N HIS A 88 -11.64 -2.37 -25.84
CA HIS A 88 -12.20 -2.92 -27.06
C HIS A 88 -13.49 -2.19 -27.42
N GLU A 89 -13.97 -2.34 -28.67
CA GLU A 89 -15.18 -1.67 -29.15
C GLU A 89 -16.42 -1.89 -28.25
N GLY A 90 -16.50 -3.05 -27.57
CA GLY A 90 -17.57 -3.34 -26.61
C GLY A 90 -17.50 -2.45 -25.37
N ASP A 91 -16.29 -2.18 -24.89
CA ASP A 91 -16.05 -1.38 -23.68
C ASP A 91 -16.40 0.10 -23.92
N LEU A 92 -16.07 0.62 -25.12
CA LEU A 92 -16.30 2.02 -25.47
C LEU A 92 -17.79 2.44 -25.37
N LYS A 93 -18.71 1.50 -25.56
CA LYS A 93 -20.15 1.77 -25.45
C LYS A 93 -20.62 2.06 -24.03
N GLU A 94 -19.92 1.55 -23.04
CA GLU A 94 -20.28 1.66 -21.63
C GLU A 94 -19.52 2.78 -20.92
N LEU A 95 -18.37 3.20 -21.45
CA LEU A 95 -17.52 4.25 -20.86
C LEU A 95 -18.26 5.59 -20.65
N PRO A 96 -19.11 6.10 -21.56
CA PRO A 96 -19.83 7.36 -21.30
C PRO A 96 -20.64 7.35 -20.00
N ALA A 97 -21.47 6.33 -19.80
CA ALA A 97 -22.27 6.22 -18.59
C ALA A 97 -21.40 6.02 -17.33
N TYR A 98 -20.31 5.26 -17.45
CA TYR A 98 -19.35 5.08 -16.36
C TYR A 98 -18.71 6.42 -15.96
N PHE A 99 -18.21 7.21 -16.91
CA PHE A 99 -17.59 8.49 -16.64
C PHE A 99 -18.56 9.54 -16.08
N GLU A 100 -19.84 9.52 -16.49
CA GLU A 100 -20.86 10.38 -15.88
C GLU A 100 -21.10 10.05 -14.40
N VAL A 101 -20.98 8.79 -13.98
CA VAL A 101 -21.07 8.39 -12.57
C VAL A 101 -19.80 8.85 -11.84
N VAL A 102 -18.61 8.65 -12.41
CA VAL A 102 -17.34 9.11 -11.84
C VAL A 102 -17.34 10.62 -11.65
N GLN A 103 -17.79 11.39 -12.64
CA GLN A 103 -17.93 12.86 -12.55
C GLN A 103 -18.74 13.31 -11.33
N LYS A 104 -19.79 12.58 -10.98
CA LYS A 104 -20.70 12.90 -9.89
C LYS A 104 -20.24 12.38 -8.53
N SER A 105 -19.23 11.53 -8.49
CA SER A 105 -18.81 10.83 -7.28
C SER A 105 -17.79 11.58 -6.43
N GLY A 106 -17.25 12.71 -6.92
CA GLY A 106 -16.22 13.48 -6.22
C GLY A 106 -14.82 12.85 -6.31
N VAL A 107 -14.58 11.97 -7.28
CA VAL A 107 -13.25 11.43 -7.57
C VAL A 107 -12.36 12.52 -8.13
N ASP A 108 -11.10 12.58 -7.67
CA ASP A 108 -10.15 13.65 -8.05
C ASP A 108 -9.50 13.38 -9.40
N ALA A 109 -9.14 12.12 -9.69
CA ALA A 109 -8.49 11.79 -10.95
C ALA A 109 -8.87 10.42 -11.53
N LEU A 110 -8.79 10.31 -12.87
CA LEU A 110 -8.89 9.08 -13.64
C LEU A 110 -7.53 8.69 -14.21
N ILE A 111 -7.06 7.47 -13.96
CA ILE A 111 -5.80 6.95 -14.50
C ILE A 111 -6.12 6.11 -15.74
N ILE A 112 -5.80 6.60 -16.94
CA ILE A 112 -6.23 6.04 -18.22
C ILE A 112 -5.02 5.74 -19.11
N SER A 113 -5.06 4.63 -19.87
CA SER A 113 -3.99 4.26 -20.81
C SER A 113 -4.43 4.30 -22.29
N ASP A 114 -5.72 4.21 -22.55
CA ASP A 114 -6.29 4.16 -23.89
C ASP A 114 -6.72 5.56 -24.36
N MET A 115 -6.27 5.97 -25.55
CA MET A 115 -6.55 7.31 -26.09
C MET A 115 -8.05 7.54 -26.36
N GLY A 116 -8.78 6.49 -26.73
CA GLY A 116 -10.24 6.56 -26.97
C GLY A 116 -10.96 6.77 -25.65
N ALA A 117 -10.61 6.00 -24.61
CA ALA A 117 -11.15 6.19 -23.26
C ALA A 117 -10.80 7.58 -22.70
N PHE A 118 -9.57 8.07 -22.95
CA PHE A 118 -9.13 9.41 -22.53
C PHE A 118 -9.99 10.52 -23.16
N ALA A 119 -10.24 10.43 -24.47
CA ALA A 119 -11.09 11.39 -25.18
C ALA A 119 -12.54 11.36 -24.67
N LEU A 120 -13.07 10.17 -24.35
CA LEU A 120 -14.40 10.01 -23.74
C LEU A 120 -14.44 10.57 -22.32
N ALA A 121 -13.42 10.31 -21.49
CA ALA A 121 -13.33 10.85 -20.13
C ALA A 121 -13.34 12.40 -20.14
N LYS A 122 -12.54 13.01 -20.99
CA LYS A 122 -12.52 14.48 -21.18
C LYS A 122 -13.91 15.04 -21.53
N ARG A 123 -14.74 14.27 -22.24
CA ARG A 123 -16.08 14.68 -22.64
C ARG A 123 -17.14 14.47 -21.57
N TYR A 124 -17.09 13.34 -20.83
CA TYR A 124 -18.14 12.89 -19.93
C TYR A 124 -17.80 13.06 -18.45
N ALA A 125 -16.52 13.35 -18.12
CA ALA A 125 -16.03 13.69 -16.80
C ALA A 125 -15.05 14.88 -16.87
N PRO A 126 -15.47 16.07 -17.38
CA PRO A 126 -14.57 17.19 -17.66
C PRO A 126 -13.97 17.85 -16.41
N GLU A 127 -14.52 17.63 -15.22
CA GLU A 127 -14.04 18.19 -13.95
C GLU A 127 -13.10 17.25 -13.21
N VAL A 128 -12.89 16.03 -13.71
CA VAL A 128 -12.00 15.03 -13.13
C VAL A 128 -10.64 15.11 -13.84
N ASP A 129 -9.57 15.21 -13.08
CA ASP A 129 -8.22 15.25 -13.64
C ASP A 129 -7.88 13.94 -14.38
N LEU A 130 -7.16 14.05 -15.49
CA LEU A 130 -6.78 12.92 -16.31
C LEU A 130 -5.29 12.63 -16.16
N HIS A 131 -4.98 11.45 -15.58
CA HIS A 131 -3.63 10.94 -15.43
C HIS A 131 -3.35 9.84 -16.43
N VAL A 132 -2.23 9.91 -17.13
CA VAL A 132 -1.83 8.89 -18.09
C VAL A 132 -1.21 7.70 -17.36
N SER A 133 -1.81 6.53 -17.50
CA SER A 133 -1.31 5.32 -16.86
C SER A 133 0.06 4.89 -17.37
N THR A 134 0.89 4.28 -16.53
CA THR A 134 2.12 3.60 -16.94
C THR A 134 1.89 2.55 -18.05
N GLN A 135 0.66 2.05 -18.19
CA GLN A 135 0.27 1.12 -19.27
C GLN A 135 0.33 1.77 -20.67
N ALA A 136 0.38 3.10 -20.76
CA ALA A 136 0.63 3.82 -22.01
C ALA A 136 2.11 3.82 -22.43
N SER A 137 3.03 3.32 -21.57
CA SER A 137 4.48 3.23 -21.82
C SER A 137 5.13 4.58 -22.17
N VAL A 138 4.76 5.65 -21.47
CA VAL A 138 5.37 6.98 -21.69
C VAL A 138 6.79 6.97 -21.11
N SER A 139 7.79 7.23 -21.96
CA SER A 139 9.22 7.13 -21.63
C SER A 139 10.07 8.28 -22.22
N ASN A 140 9.44 9.36 -22.66
CA ASN A 140 10.15 10.54 -23.20
C ASN A 140 9.25 11.78 -23.14
N SER A 141 9.87 12.96 -23.14
CA SER A 141 9.20 14.26 -23.05
C SER A 141 8.22 14.52 -24.20
N ALA A 142 8.54 14.12 -25.42
CA ALA A 142 7.66 14.35 -26.58
C ALA A 142 6.32 13.58 -26.44
N ALA A 143 6.36 12.34 -25.92
CA ALA A 143 5.15 11.58 -25.67
C ALA A 143 4.35 12.17 -24.49
N ALA A 144 5.02 12.64 -23.44
CA ALA A 144 4.39 13.30 -22.29
C ALA A 144 3.69 14.60 -22.72
N LEU A 145 4.38 15.44 -23.52
CA LEU A 145 3.81 16.67 -24.08
C LEU A 145 2.59 16.41 -24.96
N ALA A 146 2.63 15.38 -25.82
CA ALA A 146 1.47 15.01 -26.63
C ALA A 146 0.24 14.63 -25.78
N TRP A 147 0.44 13.92 -24.65
CA TRP A 147 -0.64 13.65 -23.70
C TRP A 147 -1.10 14.92 -22.99
N HIS A 148 -0.19 15.82 -22.65
CA HIS A 148 -0.53 17.10 -22.04
C HIS A 148 -1.38 17.97 -22.98
N GLU A 149 -1.05 18.05 -24.25
CA GLU A 149 -1.85 18.74 -25.27
C GLU A 149 -3.26 18.16 -25.40
N LEU A 150 -3.43 16.83 -25.18
CA LEU A 150 -4.74 16.20 -25.08
C LEU A 150 -5.47 16.54 -23.79
N GLY A 151 -4.80 17.09 -22.78
CA GLY A 151 -5.36 17.53 -21.50
C GLY A 151 -4.99 16.66 -20.31
N ALA A 152 -3.90 15.90 -20.38
CA ALA A 152 -3.37 15.19 -19.22
C ALA A 152 -2.80 16.17 -18.19
N ARG A 153 -3.11 15.96 -16.92
CA ARG A 153 -2.56 16.67 -15.77
C ARG A 153 -1.29 16.01 -15.25
N ARG A 154 -1.22 14.66 -15.33
CA ARG A 154 -0.11 13.84 -14.81
C ARG A 154 0.22 12.70 -15.75
N VAL A 155 1.49 12.35 -15.81
CA VAL A 155 1.98 11.16 -16.51
C VAL A 155 2.63 10.20 -15.53
N VAL A 156 2.12 8.96 -15.48
CA VAL A 156 2.81 7.86 -14.77
C VAL A 156 3.87 7.29 -15.70
N CYS A 157 5.12 7.53 -15.39
CA CYS A 157 6.26 7.11 -16.18
C CYS A 157 6.28 5.59 -16.42
N ALA A 158 6.83 5.18 -17.56
CA ALA A 158 7.17 3.77 -17.77
C ALA A 158 8.20 3.32 -16.72
N ARG A 159 8.05 2.11 -16.20
CA ARG A 159 8.90 1.57 -15.12
C ARG A 159 10.33 1.24 -15.58
N GLU A 160 10.56 1.30 -16.87
CA GLU A 160 11.83 1.01 -17.54
C GLU A 160 12.75 2.24 -17.64
N MET A 161 12.31 3.40 -17.15
CA MET A 161 13.08 4.65 -17.18
C MET A 161 14.13 4.69 -16.06
N SER A 162 15.29 5.26 -16.40
CA SER A 162 16.32 5.62 -15.41
C SER A 162 16.01 6.98 -14.76
N LEU A 163 16.62 7.26 -13.59
CA LEU A 163 16.54 8.60 -12.98
C LEU A 163 17.03 9.70 -13.92
N THR A 164 18.09 9.42 -14.69
CA THR A 164 18.63 10.37 -15.68
C THR A 164 17.61 10.68 -16.76
N ASP A 165 16.89 9.67 -17.27
CA ASP A 165 15.85 9.88 -18.28
C ASP A 165 14.65 10.66 -17.73
N ILE A 166 14.26 10.39 -16.46
CA ILE A 166 13.17 11.09 -15.77
C ILE A 166 13.54 12.57 -15.59
N ALA A 167 14.74 12.86 -15.08
CA ALA A 167 15.21 14.23 -14.92
C ALA A 167 15.31 14.98 -16.24
N ALA A 168 15.80 14.33 -17.31
CA ALA A 168 15.84 14.90 -18.64
C ALA A 168 14.43 15.16 -19.19
N MET A 169 13.48 14.24 -18.95
CA MET A 169 12.09 14.41 -19.34
C MET A 169 11.46 15.58 -18.59
N HIS A 170 11.63 15.66 -17.27
CA HIS A 170 11.10 16.75 -16.44
C HIS A 170 11.59 18.12 -16.91
N ALA A 171 12.88 18.26 -17.26
CA ALA A 171 13.44 19.54 -17.73
C ALA A 171 12.79 20.09 -19.00
N ASP A 172 12.16 19.25 -19.82
CA ASP A 172 11.48 19.62 -21.06
C ASP A 172 9.97 19.86 -20.85
N LEU A 173 9.41 19.58 -19.65
CA LEU A 173 7.97 19.65 -19.40
C LEU A 173 7.56 21.00 -18.77
N PRO A 174 6.32 21.45 -19.02
CA PRO A 174 5.78 22.60 -18.30
C PRO A 174 5.40 22.23 -16.85
N ASP A 175 5.48 23.17 -15.93
CA ASP A 175 5.10 23.03 -14.51
C ASP A 175 3.65 22.51 -14.31
N SER A 176 2.82 22.63 -15.34
CA SER A 176 1.43 22.14 -15.33
C SER A 176 1.27 20.67 -15.59
N LEU A 177 2.32 19.93 -15.91
CA LEU A 177 2.32 18.48 -16.15
C LEU A 177 3.17 17.76 -15.12
N GLU A 178 2.53 17.03 -14.24
CA GLU A 178 3.15 16.28 -13.15
C GLU A 178 3.72 14.93 -13.61
N LEU A 179 4.81 14.50 -12.97
CA LEU A 179 5.42 13.19 -13.14
C LEU A 179 5.16 12.28 -11.91
N GLU A 180 4.62 11.10 -12.18
CA GLU A 180 4.43 10.04 -11.17
C GLU A 180 5.29 8.83 -11.51
N VAL A 181 5.95 8.24 -10.51
CA VAL A 181 6.71 6.99 -10.67
C VAL A 181 6.28 5.93 -9.67
N PHE A 182 6.42 4.65 -10.04
CA PHE A 182 6.32 3.60 -9.04
C PHE A 182 7.59 3.58 -8.18
N ALA A 183 7.42 3.57 -6.86
CA ALA A 183 8.52 3.55 -5.89
C ALA A 183 8.60 2.23 -5.10
N HIS A 184 7.53 1.42 -5.06
CA HIS A 184 7.52 0.18 -4.29
C HIS A 184 6.65 -0.90 -4.92
N GLY A 185 7.01 -2.16 -4.66
CA GLY A 185 6.22 -3.35 -4.92
C GLY A 185 6.58 -4.09 -6.21
N SER A 186 5.69 -4.95 -6.62
CA SER A 186 5.97 -5.94 -7.68
C SER A 186 6.25 -5.32 -9.04
N MET A 187 7.40 -5.65 -9.63
CA MET A 187 7.79 -5.27 -10.98
C MET A 187 7.28 -6.28 -12.02
N CYS A 188 7.04 -5.80 -13.24
CA CYS A 188 6.77 -6.65 -14.40
C CYS A 188 8.07 -6.95 -15.14
N MET A 189 8.14 -8.14 -15.75
CA MET A 189 9.23 -8.57 -16.58
C MET A 189 9.20 -7.93 -17.98
N SER A 190 8.02 -7.63 -18.49
CA SER A 190 7.82 -7.02 -19.81
C SER A 190 7.63 -5.50 -19.69
N TYR A 191 7.91 -4.80 -20.78
CA TYR A 191 7.59 -3.38 -20.88
C TYR A 191 6.16 -3.07 -20.41
N SER A 192 5.99 -1.93 -19.77
CA SER A 192 4.73 -1.45 -19.23
C SER A 192 3.61 -1.51 -20.29
N GLY A 193 2.54 -2.26 -20.02
CA GLY A 193 1.42 -2.41 -20.95
C GLY A 193 1.64 -3.30 -22.18
N ARG A 194 2.78 -3.98 -22.32
CA ARG A 194 3.14 -4.76 -23.52
C ARG A 194 3.28 -6.27 -23.32
N CYS A 195 2.74 -6.82 -22.24
CA CYS A 195 2.86 -8.25 -21.93
C CYS A 195 1.69 -9.07 -22.48
N ILE A 196 2.02 -10.16 -23.21
CA ILE A 196 1.03 -11.12 -23.73
C ILE A 196 1.22 -12.54 -23.18
N ILE A 197 2.22 -12.78 -22.32
CA ILE A 197 2.59 -14.15 -21.86
C ILE A 197 1.41 -14.86 -21.20
N SER A 198 0.66 -14.17 -20.32
CA SER A 198 -0.49 -14.75 -19.63
C SER A 198 -1.65 -15.10 -20.57
N ASP A 199 -1.85 -14.32 -21.62
CA ASP A 199 -2.86 -14.59 -22.64
C ASP A 199 -2.43 -15.79 -23.50
N PHE A 200 -1.19 -15.77 -23.98
CA PHE A 200 -0.64 -16.82 -24.82
C PHE A 200 -0.66 -18.20 -24.15
N LEU A 201 -0.30 -18.27 -22.86
CA LEU A 201 -0.20 -19.54 -22.12
C LEU A 201 -1.55 -20.03 -21.57
N ASN A 202 -2.44 -19.11 -21.18
CA ASN A 202 -3.62 -19.47 -20.39
C ASN A 202 -4.93 -18.89 -20.95
N GLY A 203 -4.91 -18.17 -22.07
CA GLY A 203 -6.08 -17.44 -22.57
C GLY A 203 -6.57 -16.36 -21.60
N ARG A 204 -5.67 -15.81 -20.76
CA ARG A 204 -6.01 -14.79 -19.74
C ARG A 204 -5.21 -13.52 -20.00
N PRO A 205 -5.81 -12.53 -20.69
CA PRO A 205 -5.11 -11.33 -21.12
C PRO A 205 -4.64 -10.49 -19.92
N ALA A 206 -3.32 -10.33 -19.82
CA ALA A 206 -2.70 -9.50 -18.78
C ALA A 206 -3.17 -8.06 -18.86
N ASN A 207 -3.24 -7.51 -20.06
CA ASN A 207 -3.67 -6.12 -20.32
C ASN A 207 -5.18 -5.90 -20.13
N GLY A 208 -5.96 -6.96 -19.97
CA GLY A 208 -7.36 -6.95 -19.54
C GLY A 208 -7.55 -7.13 -18.03
N GLY A 209 -6.47 -7.13 -17.25
CA GLY A 209 -6.52 -7.30 -15.80
C GLY A 209 -6.52 -8.76 -15.31
N HIS A 210 -6.38 -9.75 -16.20
CA HIS A 210 -6.48 -11.18 -15.87
C HIS A 210 -5.12 -11.89 -15.75
N CYS A 211 -4.02 -11.15 -15.54
CA CYS A 211 -2.67 -11.73 -15.46
C CYS A 211 -2.59 -12.85 -14.41
N THR A 212 -2.05 -14.01 -14.83
CA THR A 212 -1.77 -15.18 -13.96
C THR A 212 -0.32 -15.21 -13.47
N GLN A 213 0.48 -14.20 -13.81
CA GLN A 213 1.88 -14.06 -13.44
C GLN A 213 2.77 -15.25 -13.88
N PRO A 214 2.69 -15.72 -15.15
CA PRO A 214 3.49 -16.88 -15.57
C PRO A 214 4.98 -16.58 -15.61
N CYS A 215 5.39 -15.32 -15.66
CA CYS A 215 6.79 -14.91 -15.52
C CYS A 215 7.41 -15.26 -14.16
N ARG A 216 6.58 -15.60 -13.17
CA ARG A 216 6.98 -15.98 -11.81
C ARG A 216 6.81 -17.47 -11.53
N TRP A 217 6.42 -18.28 -12.53
CA TRP A 217 6.33 -19.72 -12.42
C TRP A 217 7.71 -20.36 -12.55
N GLU A 218 7.86 -21.54 -11.99
CA GLU A 218 8.99 -22.42 -12.24
C GLU A 218 8.89 -23.00 -13.66
N TRP A 219 9.95 -22.87 -14.45
CA TRP A 219 10.01 -23.33 -15.83
C TRP A 219 11.17 -24.27 -16.06
N LYS A 220 10.93 -25.33 -16.83
CA LYS A 220 11.96 -26.18 -17.41
C LYS A 220 11.91 -26.01 -18.92
N LEU A 221 13.02 -25.56 -19.51
CA LEU A 221 13.15 -25.41 -20.95
C LEU A 221 13.98 -26.56 -21.49
N GLU A 222 13.43 -27.23 -22.48
CA GLU A 222 14.11 -28.29 -23.24
C GLU A 222 13.99 -27.97 -24.72
N GLU A 223 15.09 -28.03 -25.46
CA GLU A 223 15.12 -27.88 -26.89
C GLU A 223 15.01 -29.25 -27.53
N PRO A 224 13.93 -29.56 -28.32
CA PRO A 224 13.64 -30.90 -28.82
C PRO A 224 14.72 -31.52 -29.73
N SER A 225 15.53 -30.68 -30.40
CA SER A 225 16.64 -31.17 -31.22
C SER A 225 17.88 -31.55 -30.41
N ARG A 226 17.87 -31.28 -29.10
CA ARG A 226 18.95 -31.60 -28.15
C ARG A 226 18.40 -32.28 -26.90
N PRO A 227 17.82 -33.47 -27.03
CA PRO A 227 17.19 -34.18 -25.92
C PRO A 227 18.20 -34.46 -24.82
N GLY A 228 17.89 -34.04 -23.59
CA GLY A 228 18.76 -34.18 -22.42
C GLY A 228 19.69 -33.00 -22.15
N GLU A 229 19.71 -31.97 -23.01
CA GLU A 229 20.32 -30.69 -22.70
C GLU A 229 19.24 -29.74 -22.14
N THR A 230 19.29 -29.48 -20.85
CA THR A 230 18.45 -28.43 -20.21
C THR A 230 19.15 -27.10 -20.38
N PHE A 231 18.53 -26.16 -21.07
CA PHE A 231 19.04 -24.79 -21.14
C PHE A 231 18.72 -24.08 -19.83
N THR A 232 19.75 -23.86 -19.05
CA THR A 232 19.69 -23.09 -17.82
C THR A 232 19.77 -21.63 -18.14
N LEU A 233 18.75 -20.90 -17.79
CA LEU A 233 18.73 -19.43 -17.95
C LEU A 233 19.28 -18.71 -16.72
N GLU A 234 19.39 -19.34 -15.61
CA GLU A 234 20.20 -19.10 -14.41
C GLU A 234 19.80 -20.15 -13.37
N GLU A 235 20.73 -20.78 -12.70
CA GLU A 235 20.53 -22.04 -11.99
C GLU A 235 20.86 -21.93 -10.50
N ASP A 236 19.96 -22.48 -9.66
CA ASP A 236 20.41 -23.08 -8.42
C ASP A 236 20.22 -24.62 -8.51
N GLU A 237 20.67 -25.38 -7.52
CA GLU A 237 20.64 -26.85 -7.50
C GLU A 237 19.21 -27.45 -7.59
N ARG A 238 18.15 -26.67 -7.69
CA ARG A 238 16.75 -27.10 -7.55
C ARG A 238 15.80 -26.67 -8.68
N ALA A 239 15.99 -25.54 -9.36
CA ALA A 239 15.07 -25.07 -10.40
C ALA A 239 15.63 -23.96 -11.30
N THR A 240 15.08 -23.85 -12.51
CA THR A 240 15.34 -22.75 -13.45
C THR A 240 14.17 -21.77 -13.46
N TYR A 241 14.42 -20.50 -13.14
CA TYR A 241 13.41 -19.43 -13.13
C TYR A 241 13.66 -18.49 -14.31
N LEU A 242 12.66 -18.37 -15.20
CA LEU A 242 12.86 -17.61 -16.44
C LEU A 242 12.88 -16.11 -16.24
N PHE A 243 12.06 -15.55 -15.32
CA PHE A 243 11.70 -14.13 -15.35
C PHE A 243 11.32 -13.53 -13.99
N SER A 244 11.78 -14.06 -12.87
CA SER A 244 11.42 -13.50 -11.57
C SER A 244 12.10 -12.16 -11.36
N SER A 245 11.34 -11.08 -11.55
CA SER A 245 11.81 -9.74 -11.22
C SER A 245 11.83 -9.51 -9.70
N ARG A 246 12.82 -8.76 -9.22
CA ARG A 246 12.84 -8.23 -7.85
C ARG A 246 11.65 -7.29 -7.64
N ASP A 247 11.17 -7.19 -6.41
CA ASP A 247 10.21 -6.16 -6.06
C ASP A 247 10.95 -4.82 -5.92
N LEU A 248 10.33 -3.75 -6.38
CA LEU A 248 10.89 -2.40 -6.31
C LEU A 248 10.87 -1.90 -4.87
N ASN A 249 11.94 -1.23 -4.44
CA ASN A 249 12.03 -0.50 -3.20
C ASN A 249 12.94 0.73 -3.37
N MET A 250 12.34 1.91 -3.31
CA MET A 250 13.02 3.19 -3.45
C MET A 250 13.01 4.00 -2.15
N LEU A 251 12.75 3.36 -1.00
CA LEU A 251 12.64 4.04 0.30
C LEU A 251 13.88 4.87 0.63
N GLU A 252 15.07 4.35 0.34
CA GLU A 252 16.36 5.02 0.60
C GLU A 252 16.72 6.07 -0.46
N HIS A 253 15.91 6.20 -1.52
CA HIS A 253 16.20 7.00 -2.70
C HIS A 253 15.12 8.05 -3.01
N LEU A 254 14.32 8.45 -1.99
CA LEU A 254 13.25 9.43 -2.19
C LEU A 254 13.82 10.80 -2.56
N GLY A 255 14.96 11.20 -1.98
CA GLY A 255 15.63 12.44 -2.32
C GLY A 255 16.12 12.50 -3.78
N GLU A 256 16.58 11.37 -4.34
CA GLU A 256 16.96 11.29 -5.76
C GLU A 256 15.75 11.36 -6.69
N LEU A 257 14.60 10.80 -6.28
CA LEU A 257 13.34 10.93 -7.03
C LEU A 257 12.86 12.39 -7.05
N GLU A 258 12.87 13.06 -5.90
CA GLU A 258 12.52 14.49 -5.78
C GLU A 258 13.46 15.35 -6.62
N ALA A 259 14.76 15.13 -6.54
CA ALA A 259 15.77 15.84 -7.34
C ALA A 259 15.62 15.60 -8.86
N ALA A 260 15.04 14.47 -9.27
CA ALA A 260 14.71 14.18 -10.67
C ALA A 260 13.40 14.83 -11.15
N GLY A 261 12.70 15.57 -10.28
CA GLY A 261 11.44 16.25 -10.60
C GLY A 261 10.21 15.34 -10.56
N VAL A 262 10.20 14.36 -9.67
CA VAL A 262 9.04 13.50 -9.44
C VAL A 262 8.08 14.18 -8.46
N ASP A 263 6.83 14.38 -8.89
CA ASP A 263 5.78 15.02 -8.07
C ASP A 263 5.01 14.01 -7.21
N SER A 264 4.92 12.75 -7.65
CA SER A 264 4.16 11.70 -6.96
C SER A 264 4.86 10.34 -7.00
N ILE A 265 4.93 9.68 -5.86
CA ILE A 265 5.39 8.29 -5.73
C ILE A 265 4.22 7.34 -5.50
N LYS A 266 4.21 6.27 -6.30
CA LYS A 266 3.15 5.27 -6.28
C LYS A 266 3.61 3.95 -5.71
N LEU A 267 2.87 3.44 -4.74
CA LEU A 267 3.10 2.12 -4.15
C LEU A 267 2.25 1.07 -4.87
N GLU A 268 2.86 0.01 -5.40
CA GLU A 268 2.12 -1.12 -5.99
C GLU A 268 1.68 -2.09 -4.89
N GLY A 269 0.41 -2.45 -4.88
CA GLY A 269 -0.10 -3.35 -3.85
C GLY A 269 -1.61 -3.60 -3.85
N ARG A 270 -2.38 -3.20 -4.87
CA ARG A 270 -3.85 -3.40 -4.88
C ARG A 270 -4.29 -4.84 -4.72
N GLY A 271 -3.47 -5.80 -5.11
CA GLY A 271 -3.73 -7.23 -4.90
C GLY A 271 -3.24 -7.78 -3.56
N ARG A 272 -2.66 -6.95 -2.69
CA ARG A 272 -2.15 -7.31 -1.36
C ARG A 272 -3.20 -7.07 -0.28
N GLY A 273 -2.96 -7.52 0.96
CA GLY A 273 -3.85 -7.27 2.11
C GLY A 273 -3.66 -5.88 2.72
N ALA A 274 -4.56 -5.50 3.66
CA ALA A 274 -4.50 -4.22 4.35
C ALA A 274 -3.24 -4.08 5.21
N PHE A 275 -2.74 -5.14 5.80
CA PHE A 275 -1.47 -5.15 6.53
C PHE A 275 -0.29 -4.68 5.65
N TYR A 276 -0.20 -5.19 4.42
CA TYR A 276 0.80 -4.72 3.46
C TYR A 276 0.63 -3.23 3.14
N ALA A 277 -0.60 -2.81 2.82
CA ALA A 277 -0.87 -1.41 2.47
C ALA A 277 -0.50 -0.47 3.62
N ALA A 278 -0.89 -0.81 4.86
CA ALA A 278 -0.56 -0.04 6.06
C ALA A 278 0.95 0.06 6.28
N THR A 279 1.65 -1.10 6.32
CA THR A 279 3.08 -1.16 6.60
C THR A 279 3.89 -0.39 5.58
N VAL A 280 3.65 -0.62 4.28
CA VAL A 280 4.41 0.05 3.23
C VAL A 280 4.11 1.54 3.19
N THR A 281 2.83 1.95 3.28
CA THR A 281 2.45 3.37 3.29
C THR A 281 3.05 4.08 4.50
N GLY A 282 2.95 3.49 5.70
CA GLY A 282 3.51 4.05 6.92
C GLY A 282 5.03 4.21 6.86
N ALA A 283 5.75 3.22 6.30
CA ALA A 283 7.19 3.30 6.12
C ALA A 283 7.59 4.47 5.20
N TYR A 284 6.97 4.58 4.03
CA TYR A 284 7.24 5.68 3.10
C TYR A 284 6.85 7.04 3.68
N ARG A 285 5.72 7.14 4.38
CA ARG A 285 5.28 8.38 5.07
C ARG A 285 6.30 8.87 6.08
N ARG A 286 6.81 8.00 6.94
CA ARG A 286 7.81 8.33 7.95
C ARG A 286 9.09 8.91 7.32
N VAL A 287 9.56 8.33 6.21
CA VAL A 287 10.74 8.86 5.50
C VAL A 287 10.45 10.19 4.81
N LEU A 288 9.28 10.36 4.20
CA LEU A 288 8.84 11.64 3.63
C LEU A 288 8.68 12.73 4.70
N ASP A 289 8.34 12.35 5.95
CA ASP A 289 8.28 13.26 7.09
C ASP A 289 9.65 13.51 7.74
N GLY A 290 10.74 12.96 7.18
CA GLY A 290 12.12 13.25 7.55
C GLY A 290 12.79 12.23 8.48
N GLU A 291 12.20 11.04 8.69
CA GLU A 291 12.87 9.98 9.44
C GLU A 291 13.96 9.31 8.57
N ASP A 292 15.04 8.86 9.21
CA ASP A 292 16.15 8.18 8.52
C ASP A 292 15.65 6.89 7.85
N PRO A 293 15.78 6.75 6.52
CA PRO A 293 15.38 5.54 5.78
C PRO A 293 15.95 4.25 6.37
N ALA A 294 17.21 4.28 6.87
CA ALA A 294 17.86 3.12 7.46
C ALA A 294 17.15 2.63 8.75
N ALA A 295 16.54 3.54 9.51
CA ALA A 295 15.77 3.19 10.71
C ALA A 295 14.41 2.56 10.36
N VAL A 296 13.88 2.87 9.17
CA VAL A 296 12.54 2.43 8.73
C VAL A 296 12.60 1.17 7.85
N ALA A 297 13.71 0.91 7.17
CA ALA A 297 13.85 -0.14 6.15
C ALA A 297 13.41 -1.53 6.65
N SER A 298 13.70 -1.87 7.92
CA SER A 298 13.32 -3.15 8.52
C SER A 298 11.80 -3.39 8.58
N GLU A 299 10.97 -2.34 8.55
CA GLU A 299 9.52 -2.49 8.50
C GLU A 299 9.06 -3.14 7.20
N LEU A 300 9.72 -2.86 6.09
CA LEU A 300 9.38 -3.43 4.78
C LEU A 300 9.66 -4.94 4.70
N GLU A 301 10.60 -5.45 5.51
CA GLU A 301 10.89 -6.90 5.61
C GLU A 301 9.79 -7.66 6.35
N THR A 302 8.90 -6.97 7.06
CA THR A 302 7.81 -7.59 7.83
C THR A 302 6.61 -8.01 6.99
N VAL A 303 6.52 -7.57 5.74
CA VAL A 303 5.49 -7.95 4.78
C VAL A 303 6.04 -8.89 3.71
N SER A 304 5.18 -9.69 3.09
CA SER A 304 5.61 -10.63 2.05
C SER A 304 6.03 -9.92 0.77
N HIS A 305 7.26 -10.15 0.30
CA HIS A 305 7.84 -9.53 -0.89
C HIS A 305 8.81 -10.50 -1.59
N HIS A 306 9.20 -10.22 -2.83
CA HIS A 306 10.40 -10.78 -3.46
C HIS A 306 11.61 -9.95 -3.03
N PRO A 307 12.84 -10.46 -3.19
CA PRO A 307 14.02 -9.64 -2.91
C PRO A 307 13.91 -8.27 -3.53
N TYR A 308 14.27 -7.26 -2.76
CA TYR A 308 14.19 -5.87 -3.19
C TYR A 308 15.29 -5.48 -4.18
N GLY A 309 14.99 -4.49 -5.00
CA GLY A 309 15.92 -3.83 -5.91
C GLY A 309 15.34 -2.50 -6.36
N THR A 310 16.17 -1.72 -7.04
CA THR A 310 15.84 -0.37 -7.49
C THR A 310 15.27 -0.32 -8.93
N GLY A 311 14.82 -1.47 -9.47
CA GLY A 311 14.30 -1.52 -10.84
C GLY A 311 15.33 -1.04 -11.85
N PHE A 312 14.92 -0.14 -12.74
CA PHE A 312 15.76 0.45 -13.77
C PHE A 312 16.33 1.84 -13.40
N PHE A 313 16.02 2.37 -12.23
CA PHE A 313 16.40 3.74 -11.87
C PHE A 313 17.91 4.01 -11.94
N PHE A 314 18.72 3.03 -11.56
CA PHE A 314 20.19 3.14 -11.54
C PHE A 314 20.89 2.27 -12.62
N GLY A 315 20.16 1.81 -13.63
CA GLY A 315 20.67 0.99 -14.70
C GLY A 315 19.83 -0.25 -14.97
N PRO A 316 20.35 -1.27 -15.67
CA PRO A 316 19.61 -2.49 -15.98
C PRO A 316 19.09 -3.20 -14.72
N ALA A 317 17.83 -3.56 -14.71
CA ALA A 317 17.23 -4.25 -13.58
C ALA A 317 17.83 -5.65 -13.41
N HIS A 318 18.26 -5.95 -12.19
CA HIS A 318 18.75 -7.27 -11.83
C HIS A 318 17.56 -8.22 -11.57
N GLN A 319 17.63 -9.40 -12.14
CA GLN A 319 16.69 -10.48 -11.88
C GLN A 319 17.13 -11.29 -10.63
N ALA A 320 16.17 -11.91 -9.96
CA ALA A 320 16.43 -12.82 -8.85
C ALA A 320 15.72 -14.15 -9.10
N PRO A 321 16.21 -14.96 -10.06
CA PRO A 321 15.50 -16.12 -10.57
C PRO A 321 15.27 -17.23 -9.53
N TYR A 322 16.12 -17.32 -8.50
CA TYR A 322 16.08 -18.42 -7.54
C TYR A 322 15.31 -18.12 -6.25
N LEU A 323 14.91 -16.86 -6.04
CA LEU A 323 14.36 -16.50 -4.74
C LEU A 323 12.84 -16.56 -4.81
N ARG A 324 12.27 -17.51 -4.10
CA ARG A 324 10.84 -17.55 -3.82
C ARG A 324 10.44 -16.25 -3.13
N GLN A 325 9.18 -15.86 -3.28
CA GLN A 325 8.61 -14.77 -2.49
C GLN A 325 8.91 -15.03 -1.03
N SER A 326 9.57 -14.10 -0.34
CA SER A 326 9.77 -14.23 1.09
C SER A 326 8.39 -14.33 1.74
N GLN A 327 8.21 -15.33 2.57
CA GLN A 327 7.04 -15.33 3.43
C GLN A 327 7.40 -14.43 4.61
N SER A 328 6.56 -13.44 4.85
CA SER A 328 6.71 -12.58 6.01
C SER A 328 6.81 -13.42 7.28
N GLU A 329 7.83 -13.19 8.08
CA GLU A 329 7.93 -13.76 9.44
C GLU A 329 6.85 -13.21 10.37
N TRP A 330 6.23 -12.09 10.01
CA TRP A 330 5.18 -11.44 10.77
C TRP A 330 3.81 -11.65 10.14
N MET A 331 2.79 -11.68 10.99
CA MET A 331 1.40 -11.76 10.57
C MET A 331 0.53 -10.85 11.42
N TRP A 332 -0.44 -10.22 10.81
CA TRP A 332 -1.46 -9.45 11.50
C TRP A 332 -2.35 -10.37 12.32
N VAL A 333 -2.37 -10.23 13.65
CA VAL A 333 -3.10 -11.14 14.56
C VAL A 333 -4.32 -10.50 15.19
N ALA A 334 -4.31 -9.18 15.41
CA ALA A 334 -5.46 -8.50 16.01
C ALA A 334 -5.65 -7.10 15.43
N GLU A 335 -6.90 -6.75 15.19
CA GLU A 335 -7.40 -5.43 14.86
C GLU A 335 -8.00 -4.81 16.11
N VAL A 336 -7.44 -3.71 16.56
CA VAL A 336 -7.90 -3.01 17.76
C VAL A 336 -9.24 -2.32 17.47
N LEU A 337 -10.22 -2.59 18.33
CA LEU A 337 -11.55 -1.98 18.27
C LEU A 337 -11.71 -0.89 19.34
N GLU A 338 -11.38 -1.23 20.60
CA GLU A 338 -11.53 -0.36 21.76
C GLU A 338 -10.40 -0.61 22.76
N CYS A 339 -10.05 0.41 23.53
CA CYS A 339 -9.05 0.33 24.59
C CYS A 339 -9.48 1.17 25.78
N GLU A 340 -9.46 0.57 26.96
CA GLU A 340 -9.82 1.20 28.23
C GLU A 340 -8.70 1.00 29.25
N GLN A 341 -8.41 2.02 30.06
CA GLN A 341 -7.48 1.86 31.17
C GLN A 341 -8.18 1.07 32.29
N VAL A 342 -7.48 0.10 32.84
CA VAL A 342 -7.99 -0.76 33.91
C VAL A 342 -7.04 -0.79 35.12
N ASP A 343 -7.55 -1.10 36.28
CA ASP A 343 -6.77 -1.36 37.48
C ASP A 343 -6.12 -2.77 37.45
N GLU A 344 -5.41 -3.14 38.52
CA GLU A 344 -4.78 -4.46 38.66
C GLU A 344 -5.79 -5.62 38.68
N ALA A 345 -7.03 -5.37 39.04
CA ALA A 345 -8.12 -6.35 39.04
C ALA A 345 -8.79 -6.46 37.64
N GLY A 346 -8.46 -5.55 36.72
CA GLY A 346 -9.03 -5.49 35.35
C GLY A 346 -10.40 -4.76 35.32
N GLU A 347 -10.71 -3.97 36.35
CA GLU A 347 -11.90 -3.12 36.35
C GLU A 347 -11.60 -1.74 35.78
N ALA A 348 -12.53 -1.18 34.98
CA ALA A 348 -12.37 0.12 34.34
C ALA A 348 -12.10 1.25 35.35
N VAL A 349 -11.00 1.95 35.19
CA VAL A 349 -10.69 3.12 36.02
C VAL A 349 -11.45 4.31 35.46
N ALA A 350 -12.39 4.86 36.23
CA ALA A 350 -13.05 6.11 35.85
C ALA A 350 -12.00 7.23 35.80
N LEU A 351 -11.74 7.77 34.62
CA LEU A 351 -10.87 8.94 34.44
C LEU A 351 -11.51 10.09 35.22
N SER A 352 -10.79 10.64 36.21
CA SER A 352 -11.20 11.85 36.89
C SER A 352 -11.24 13.00 35.87
N ALA A 353 -12.31 13.80 35.87
CA ALA A 353 -12.58 14.87 34.91
C ALA A 353 -11.58 16.05 34.95
N ASP A 354 -10.45 15.92 35.65
CA ASP A 354 -9.49 16.99 35.90
C ASP A 354 -8.18 16.90 35.05
N GLU A 355 -8.06 15.97 34.10
CA GLU A 355 -6.96 16.01 33.16
C GLU A 355 -7.43 16.55 31.79
N PRO A 356 -6.90 17.70 31.31
CA PRO A 356 -7.24 18.24 30.00
C PRO A 356 -6.55 17.37 28.93
N GLY A 357 -7.31 16.48 28.26
CA GLY A 357 -6.70 15.73 27.15
C GLY A 357 -7.45 14.56 26.53
N SER A 358 -8.68 14.22 26.95
CA SER A 358 -9.31 12.99 26.47
C SER A 358 -10.14 13.09 25.18
N ASP A 359 -10.61 14.27 24.80
CA ASP A 359 -11.52 14.41 23.64
C ASP A 359 -10.95 15.15 22.40
N ALA A 360 -9.75 15.77 22.52
CA ALA A 360 -9.13 16.51 21.43
C ALA A 360 -7.98 15.78 20.73
N ALA A 361 -7.42 14.71 21.30
CA ALA A 361 -6.25 14.03 20.75
C ALA A 361 -6.57 13.11 19.54
N GLY A 362 -7.82 12.72 19.36
CA GLY A 362 -8.25 11.90 18.22
C GLY A 362 -8.46 12.68 16.92
N ALA A 363 -8.73 13.99 17.03
CA ALA A 363 -9.02 14.87 15.89
C ALA A 363 -7.85 15.78 15.52
N ALA A 364 -6.92 16.03 16.45
CA ALA A 364 -5.87 17.05 16.27
C ALA A 364 -4.64 16.58 15.51
N VAL A 365 -4.39 15.26 15.38
CA VAL A 365 -3.22 14.74 14.65
C VAL A 365 -3.37 14.84 13.13
N TYR A 366 -4.59 15.11 12.64
CA TYR A 366 -4.84 15.21 11.19
C TYR A 366 -5.12 16.65 10.71
N ALA A 367 -5.16 17.65 11.60
CA ALA A 367 -5.54 19.02 11.23
C ALA A 367 -4.39 20.03 11.21
N ASP A 368 -3.18 19.68 11.64
CA ASP A 368 -2.06 20.63 11.66
C ASP A 368 -0.86 20.10 10.86
N ARG A 369 -0.88 20.31 9.56
CA ARG A 369 0.25 20.16 8.63
C ARG A 369 1.04 21.47 8.55
N GLY A 370 1.34 22.11 9.68
CA GLY A 370 2.11 23.35 9.69
C GLY A 370 2.73 23.64 11.05
N GLY A 371 3.96 23.24 11.27
CA GLY A 371 4.72 23.70 12.41
C GLY A 371 5.63 22.66 13.06
N THR A 372 6.89 22.73 12.71
CA THR A 372 8.02 22.10 13.40
C THR A 372 8.04 22.50 14.87
N ASP A 373 7.79 21.58 15.79
CA ASP A 373 8.41 21.60 17.11
C ASP A 373 8.42 20.19 17.75
N ALA A 374 9.50 19.48 17.48
CA ALA A 374 9.81 18.18 18.07
C ALA A 374 10.78 18.38 19.24
N THR A 375 10.33 19.05 20.33
CA THR A 375 11.07 19.03 21.60
C THR A 375 10.10 19.17 22.76
N ALA A 376 9.96 18.11 23.52
CA ALA A 376 9.84 18.03 24.97
C ALA A 376 9.00 16.84 25.42
N ARG A 377 9.67 15.69 25.60
CA ARG A 377 9.20 14.74 26.62
C ARG A 377 9.66 15.27 27.98
N PRO A 378 8.81 15.48 28.97
CA PRO A 378 9.26 15.71 30.32
C PRO A 378 9.71 14.38 30.92
N ALA A 379 11.01 14.27 31.18
CA ALA A 379 11.53 13.23 32.06
C ALA A 379 11.12 13.56 33.50
N SER A 380 10.22 12.79 34.06
CA SER A 380 10.06 12.66 35.50
C SER A 380 9.94 11.19 35.86
N GLU A 381 11.04 10.61 36.31
CA GLU A 381 11.07 9.37 37.08
C GLU A 381 10.28 9.58 38.38
N LYS A 382 9.02 9.14 38.36
CA LYS A 382 8.30 8.68 39.55
C LYS A 382 7.79 7.30 39.22
N ALA A 383 8.01 6.35 40.13
CA ALA A 383 7.49 4.99 40.03
C ALA A 383 6.01 5.02 39.68
N VAL A 384 5.71 4.91 38.38
CA VAL A 384 4.37 4.75 37.88
C VAL A 384 4.04 3.29 38.11
N HIS A 385 3.02 3.00 38.94
CA HIS A 385 2.34 1.72 38.90
C HIS A 385 2.03 1.45 37.43
N ALA A 386 2.48 0.29 36.92
CA ALA A 386 2.34 -0.02 35.50
C ALA A 386 0.85 -0.02 35.15
N ALA A 387 0.43 1.02 34.44
CA ALA A 387 -0.94 1.13 33.96
C ALA A 387 -1.26 -0.08 33.07
N ALA A 388 -2.38 -0.72 33.30
CA ALA A 388 -2.86 -1.82 32.48
C ALA A 388 -4.02 -1.34 31.62
N TYR A 389 -4.10 -1.87 30.41
CA TYR A 389 -5.12 -1.51 29.45
C TYR A 389 -5.87 -2.74 28.96
N GLN A 390 -7.19 -2.70 29.04
CA GLN A 390 -8.04 -3.71 28.44
C GLN A 390 -8.34 -3.32 26.99
N VAL A 391 -7.94 -4.17 26.06
CA VAL A 391 -8.15 -3.98 24.64
C VAL A 391 -9.18 -4.97 24.13
N THR A 392 -10.25 -4.46 23.53
CA THR A 392 -11.20 -5.24 22.75
C THR A 392 -10.71 -5.26 21.30
N PHE A 393 -10.55 -6.44 20.71
CA PHE A 393 -10.02 -6.60 19.37
C PHE A 393 -10.76 -7.67 18.56
N ARG A 394 -10.69 -7.56 17.24
CA ARG A 394 -11.11 -8.61 16.31
C ARG A 394 -9.91 -9.45 15.94
N ALA A 395 -10.03 -10.76 16.14
CA ALA A 395 -8.96 -11.70 15.79
C ALA A 395 -8.78 -11.83 14.28
N ARG A 396 -7.53 -11.71 13.80
CA ARG A 396 -7.13 -11.90 12.41
C ARG A 396 -6.40 -13.22 12.21
N ASN A 397 -5.55 -13.59 13.13
CA ASN A 397 -4.82 -14.85 13.12
C ASN A 397 -4.61 -15.36 14.55
N ARG A 398 -4.09 -16.60 14.66
CA ARG A 398 -3.82 -17.25 15.92
C ARG A 398 -2.61 -16.62 16.62
N PHE A 399 -2.71 -16.40 17.92
CA PHE A 399 -1.60 -16.08 18.83
C PHE A 399 -1.95 -16.46 20.28
N ASP A 400 -0.97 -16.40 21.17
CA ASP A 400 -1.10 -16.63 22.61
C ASP A 400 -0.29 -15.57 23.39
N CYS A 401 -0.38 -15.56 24.72
CA CYS A 401 0.35 -14.62 25.57
C CYS A 401 1.88 -14.79 25.51
N ALA A 402 2.39 -15.91 25.02
CA ALA A 402 3.82 -16.18 24.85
C ALA A 402 4.32 -15.81 23.45
N SER A 403 3.44 -15.37 22.57
CA SER A 403 3.81 -14.93 21.22
C SER A 403 4.63 -13.64 21.29
N GLU A 404 5.64 -13.52 20.44
CA GLU A 404 6.35 -12.26 20.21
C GLU A 404 5.42 -11.32 19.44
N LEU A 405 4.96 -10.27 20.14
CA LEU A 405 3.97 -9.34 19.61
C LEU A 405 4.56 -7.94 19.50
N GLU A 406 4.13 -7.24 18.45
CA GLU A 406 4.40 -5.81 18.26
C GLU A 406 3.11 -5.08 17.87
N VAL A 407 3.07 -3.80 18.18
CA VAL A 407 2.06 -2.87 17.69
C VAL A 407 2.67 -1.96 16.64
N LEU A 408 2.02 -1.85 15.50
CA LEU A 408 2.32 -0.91 14.44
C LEU A 408 1.19 0.13 14.40
N SER A 409 1.54 1.37 14.73
CA SER A 409 0.62 2.51 14.77
C SER A 409 0.94 3.50 13.65
N PRO A 410 -0.06 4.24 13.13
CA PRO A 410 0.17 5.29 12.15
C PRO A 410 1.23 6.31 12.59
N GLY A 411 2.21 6.58 11.73
CA GLY A 411 3.27 7.57 11.97
C GLY A 411 4.30 7.20 13.03
N CYS A 412 4.30 5.95 13.53
CA CYS A 412 5.21 5.49 14.57
C CYS A 412 6.03 4.29 14.12
N ALA A 413 7.22 4.11 14.74
CA ALA A 413 7.92 2.84 14.68
C ALA A 413 7.10 1.74 15.38
N SER A 414 7.26 0.50 14.93
CA SER A 414 6.67 -0.63 15.66
C SER A 414 7.31 -0.78 17.03
N GLU A 415 6.49 -1.15 18.01
CA GLU A 415 6.93 -1.30 19.40
C GLU A 415 6.49 -2.65 19.97
N PRO A 416 7.34 -3.30 20.81
CA PRO A 416 6.96 -4.55 21.49
C PRO A 416 5.69 -4.39 22.31
N LEU A 417 4.85 -5.43 22.33
CA LEU A 417 3.60 -5.48 23.08
C LEU A 417 3.56 -6.71 23.99
N HIS A 418 3.34 -6.49 25.27
CA HIS A 418 3.16 -7.56 26.25
C HIS A 418 1.69 -7.73 26.60
N VAL A 419 1.21 -8.96 26.41
CA VAL A 419 -0.21 -9.30 26.56
C VAL A 419 -0.37 -10.35 27.65
N ARG A 420 -1.42 -10.19 28.44
CA ARG A 420 -1.86 -11.14 29.44
C ARG A 420 -3.38 -11.27 29.43
N ASP A 421 -3.91 -12.31 30.02
CA ASP A 421 -5.34 -12.52 30.25
C ASP A 421 -6.19 -12.42 28.98
N LEU A 422 -5.98 -13.35 28.06
CA LEU A 422 -6.81 -13.46 26.86
C LEU A 422 -8.21 -13.99 27.19
N ARG A 423 -9.25 -13.31 26.70
CA ARG A 423 -10.65 -13.71 26.88
C ARG A 423 -11.40 -13.66 25.56
N TRP A 424 -12.10 -14.73 25.25
CA TRP A 424 -13.03 -14.76 24.14
C TRP A 424 -14.36 -14.13 24.54
N VAL A 425 -14.93 -13.28 23.66
CA VAL A 425 -16.22 -12.61 23.86
C VAL A 425 -17.24 -13.25 22.91
N PRO A 426 -18.02 -14.23 23.39
CA PRO A 426 -19.00 -14.90 22.53
C PRO A 426 -20.16 -13.97 22.17
N LEU A 427 -20.52 -13.92 20.87
CA LEU A 427 -21.76 -13.31 20.43
C LEU A 427 -22.93 -14.24 20.80
N GLN A 428 -23.91 -13.75 21.55
CA GLN A 428 -25.17 -14.48 21.69
C GLN A 428 -25.92 -14.45 20.37
N THR A 429 -26.03 -15.59 19.71
CA THR A 429 -27.03 -15.78 18.67
C THR A 429 -28.39 -15.92 19.34
N SER A 430 -29.18 -14.85 19.36
CA SER A 430 -30.61 -14.98 19.70
C SER A 430 -31.28 -15.82 18.63
N GLY A 431 -31.45 -17.09 18.91
CA GLY A 431 -32.33 -17.96 18.12
C GLY A 431 -33.78 -17.57 18.36
N GLY A 432 -34.41 -16.95 17.34
CA GLY A 432 -35.83 -16.63 17.40
C GLY A 432 -36.17 -15.40 16.58
N GLU A 433 -37.05 -15.57 15.60
CA GLU A 433 -37.67 -14.47 14.86
C GLU A 433 -38.39 -13.55 15.84
N GLY A 434 -37.91 -12.30 16.02
CA GLY A 434 -38.66 -11.24 16.72
C GLY A 434 -38.02 -10.63 17.96
N ALA A 435 -36.70 -10.40 18.06
CA ALA A 435 -36.11 -9.73 19.21
C ALA A 435 -35.48 -8.38 18.88
N CYS A 436 -35.90 -7.38 19.67
CA CYS A 436 -35.39 -6.03 19.76
C CYS A 436 -33.87 -5.93 20.03
N ALA A 437 -33.35 -4.73 19.81
CA ALA A 437 -31.97 -4.26 19.76
C ALA A 437 -31.11 -4.31 21.04
N ASP A 438 -31.32 -5.24 21.95
CA ASP A 438 -30.50 -5.42 23.17
C ASP A 438 -30.01 -6.87 23.27
N ALA A 439 -29.01 -7.22 22.40
CA ALA A 439 -28.31 -8.49 22.59
C ALA A 439 -27.35 -8.35 23.79
N GLU A 440 -27.70 -8.94 24.93
CA GLU A 440 -26.78 -9.06 26.06
C GLU A 440 -25.49 -9.79 25.60
N VAL A 441 -24.35 -9.13 25.72
CA VAL A 441 -23.04 -9.75 25.48
C VAL A 441 -22.78 -10.76 26.57
N ALA A 442 -22.57 -12.03 26.22
CA ALA A 442 -22.23 -13.06 27.18
C ALA A 442 -20.91 -12.73 27.89
N ALA A 443 -20.77 -13.17 29.16
CA ALA A 443 -19.56 -12.94 29.93
C ALA A 443 -18.31 -13.48 29.20
N PRO A 444 -17.21 -12.69 29.12
CA PRO A 444 -15.97 -13.12 28.47
C PRO A 444 -15.39 -14.38 29.13
N VAL A 445 -14.95 -15.33 28.31
CA VAL A 445 -14.40 -16.61 28.72
C VAL A 445 -12.88 -16.59 28.57
N SER A 446 -12.13 -16.93 29.66
CA SER A 446 -10.67 -17.03 29.62
C SER A 446 -10.24 -18.13 28.66
N VAL A 447 -9.21 -17.85 27.87
CA VAL A 447 -8.65 -18.76 26.85
C VAL A 447 -7.12 -18.70 26.87
N ASP A 448 -6.46 -19.82 26.54
CA ASP A 448 -5.01 -19.90 26.47
C ASP A 448 -4.46 -19.27 25.18
N ALA A 449 -5.27 -19.24 24.13
CA ALA A 449 -4.89 -18.70 22.82
C ALA A 449 -6.10 -18.20 22.03
N VAL A 450 -5.86 -17.23 21.17
CA VAL A 450 -6.78 -16.78 20.12
C VAL A 450 -6.74 -17.81 18.98
N THR A 451 -7.88 -18.43 18.66
CA THR A 451 -7.95 -19.51 17.67
C THR A 451 -9.01 -19.30 16.59
N ARG A 452 -9.98 -18.42 16.82
CA ARG A 452 -11.12 -18.19 15.94
C ARG A 452 -10.98 -16.83 15.25
N GLN A 453 -10.71 -16.87 13.95
CA GLN A 453 -10.62 -15.65 13.14
C GLN A 453 -11.95 -14.91 13.09
N MET A 454 -11.88 -13.59 12.97
CA MET A 454 -13.00 -12.65 12.87
C MET A 454 -13.91 -12.58 14.11
N GLU A 455 -13.65 -13.35 15.15
CA GLU A 455 -14.35 -13.23 16.43
C GLU A 455 -13.71 -12.17 17.33
N THR A 456 -14.49 -11.68 18.30
CA THR A 456 -14.07 -10.65 19.25
C THR A 456 -13.44 -11.27 20.47
N TYR A 457 -12.34 -10.67 20.92
CA TYR A 457 -11.60 -11.04 22.13
C TYR A 457 -11.26 -9.79 22.93
N ARG A 458 -10.87 -10.02 24.18
CA ARG A 458 -10.25 -9.04 25.07
C ARG A 458 -8.88 -9.52 25.49
N MET A 459 -7.97 -8.59 25.71
CA MET A 459 -6.65 -8.83 26.28
C MET A 459 -6.29 -7.69 27.22
N ILE A 460 -5.43 -7.96 28.20
CA ILE A 460 -4.78 -6.94 29.01
C ILE A 460 -3.37 -6.71 28.46
N CYS A 461 -3.00 -5.46 28.24
CA CYS A 461 -1.67 -5.10 27.76
C CYS A 461 -1.04 -3.97 28.59
N ASP A 462 0.25 -3.75 28.37
CA ASP A 462 1.11 -2.81 29.12
C ASP A 462 1.10 -1.37 28.59
N ARG A 463 0.34 -1.11 27.53
CA ARG A 463 0.24 0.21 26.89
C ARG A 463 -1.14 0.47 26.28
N PRO A 464 -1.55 1.74 26.08
CA PRO A 464 -2.78 2.05 25.38
C PRO A 464 -2.62 1.74 23.89
N LEU A 465 -3.66 1.15 23.31
CA LEU A 465 -3.79 0.94 21.88
C LEU A 465 -4.96 1.78 21.35
N ARG A 466 -4.91 2.13 20.06
CA ARG A 466 -5.94 2.92 19.39
C ARG A 466 -6.67 2.09 18.34
N PRO A 467 -7.90 2.39 18.00
CA PRO A 467 -8.53 1.82 16.81
C PRO A 467 -7.65 2.04 15.58
N TYR A 468 -7.51 0.98 14.78
CA TYR A 468 -6.61 0.87 13.62
C TYR A 468 -5.12 0.62 13.94
N ASP A 469 -4.70 0.57 15.19
CA ASP A 469 -3.40 -0.05 15.50
C ASP A 469 -3.42 -1.51 15.05
N ILE A 470 -2.33 -1.94 14.46
CA ILE A 470 -2.14 -3.31 13.99
C ILE A 470 -1.31 -4.06 15.02
N VAL A 471 -1.89 -5.06 15.67
CA VAL A 471 -1.10 -6.01 16.47
C VAL A 471 -0.63 -7.12 15.55
N ARG A 472 0.68 -7.29 15.46
CA ARG A 472 1.32 -8.34 14.66
C ARG A 472 2.07 -9.31 15.55
N ALA A 473 2.13 -10.58 15.14
CA ALA A 473 2.88 -11.63 15.81
C ALA A 473 3.95 -12.20 14.90
N ARG A 474 5.11 -12.54 15.47
CA ARG A 474 6.14 -13.28 14.75
C ARG A 474 5.71 -14.75 14.61
N ARG A 475 5.81 -15.31 13.41
CA ARG A 475 5.49 -16.72 13.14
C ARG A 475 6.49 -17.63 13.83
N LYS A 476 5.99 -18.72 14.42
CA LYS A 476 6.88 -19.77 14.94
C LYS A 476 7.57 -20.48 13.76
N PRO A 477 8.83 -20.91 13.88
CA PRO A 477 9.53 -21.62 12.80
C PRO A 477 8.78 -22.86 12.27
N SER A 478 7.97 -23.51 13.11
CA SER A 478 7.10 -24.63 12.72
C SER A 478 5.89 -24.25 11.87
N GLU A 479 5.56 -22.96 11.79
CA GLU A 479 4.44 -22.42 11.02
C GLU A 479 4.92 -21.81 9.68
N MET A 480 6.25 -21.76 9.49
CA MET A 480 6.84 -21.37 8.22
C MET A 480 6.84 -22.59 7.27
N PRO A 481 6.49 -22.41 5.98
CA PRO A 481 6.64 -23.50 5.03
C PRO A 481 8.10 -23.91 4.95
N PRO A 482 8.39 -25.18 4.61
CA PRO A 482 9.77 -25.63 4.45
C PRO A 482 10.48 -24.78 3.38
N GLU A 483 11.72 -24.42 3.67
CA GLU A 483 12.64 -23.67 2.79
C GLU A 483 12.80 -24.32 1.40
#